data_03b2a81e1339d7150b425a5ada752e71
#
_entry.id   03b2a81e1339d7150b425a5ada752e71
#
_cell.length_a   1.000
_cell.length_b   1.000
_cell.length_c   1.000
_cell.angle_alpha   90.00
_cell.angle_beta   90.00
_cell.angle_gamma   90.00
#
_symmetry.space_group_name_H-M   'P 1'
#
loop_
_entity.id
_entity.type
_entity.pdbx_description
1 polymer ?
#
loop_
_entity_poly.entity_id
_entity_poly.type
_entity_poly.pdbx_seq_one_letter_code
_entity_poly.pdbx_strand_id
1 'polypeptide(L)'
;MVVGEVAVETQVAVIGGGPGGYVCAIRLAQLGKQVMLVERDPEGIGGICLNHGCIPSKALIHASNLMDSMAHLKEMGINDSGVSIDANKMQEWKGGIVKTLRKGVEELCKRNGVEIVFGEAHFESSRRVGISGNHEVAAIEFQQAVVATGSVPVELKALPFDGKRIISSTESLQLREIPKELIVVGSGYIGIENGTMYAKFGSKVKMVEKAGNILPGLERDVVLIVEKRLKELGVELYTGTEIAGWKEENGKIVLSGTQNGKPITISGDKVLVSVGRKPNAESLRLQNTNVQQDERGFIKVNEKLQTTDNRIYAIGDVVGGAMLAHKAFMEGKVVAGVIAGGTAAYQNRAIPAVVFCDPEIAYVGISETEAITKGMKVKIGKIPFSALGRAHTMENVLGFVKVIADFDSDVLLGVEIVGAGASDLISEAALAIEMGARLEDLALTIHPHPTLPEGLVEAAEAAMGKAIHFYSKKS
;
A
#
# COMPACT_ATOMS: atom_id res chain seq x y z
N MET A 1 -39.79 9.90 -28.89
CA MET A 1 -39.52 8.48 -28.60
C MET A 1 -38.86 8.47 -27.22
N VAL A 2 -39.53 7.88 -26.23
CA VAL A 2 -38.92 7.57 -24.94
C VAL A 2 -37.94 6.42 -25.26
N VAL A 3 -36.65 6.72 -25.30
CA VAL A 3 -35.60 5.69 -25.37
C VAL A 3 -35.70 5.00 -24.00
N GLY A 4 -36.24 3.77 -23.96
CA GLY A 4 -36.29 2.99 -22.75
C GLY A 4 -34.83 2.80 -22.24
N GLU A 5 -34.67 2.98 -20.92
CA GLU A 5 -33.37 2.66 -20.26
C GLU A 5 -33.03 1.21 -20.58
N VAL A 6 -31.86 0.99 -21.22
CA VAL A 6 -31.41 -0.36 -21.56
C VAL A 6 -30.86 -1.00 -20.27
N ALA A 7 -31.64 -1.88 -19.67
CA ALA A 7 -31.19 -2.75 -18.60
C ALA A 7 -30.63 -4.05 -19.22
N VAL A 8 -29.47 -4.46 -18.75
CA VAL A 8 -28.81 -5.73 -19.13
C VAL A 8 -28.78 -6.68 -17.95
N GLU A 9 -28.76 -7.98 -18.21
CA GLU A 9 -28.72 -9.01 -17.16
C GLU A 9 -27.34 -9.67 -17.11
N THR A 10 -26.90 -10.03 -15.90
CA THR A 10 -25.70 -10.81 -15.68
C THR A 10 -25.85 -11.74 -14.46
N GLN A 11 -25.03 -12.78 -14.38
CA GLN A 11 -24.95 -13.59 -13.16
C GLN A 11 -24.25 -12.84 -12.02
N VAL A 12 -23.13 -12.17 -12.33
CA VAL A 12 -22.36 -11.44 -11.32
C VAL A 12 -21.98 -10.05 -11.82
N ALA A 13 -22.37 -9.01 -11.09
CA ALA A 13 -21.92 -7.65 -11.28
C ALA A 13 -20.75 -7.34 -10.33
N VAL A 14 -19.58 -6.98 -10.84
CA VAL A 14 -18.42 -6.53 -10.05
C VAL A 14 -18.32 -5.02 -10.16
N ILE A 15 -18.37 -4.30 -9.04
CA ILE A 15 -18.42 -2.84 -8.98
C ILE A 15 -17.05 -2.32 -8.53
N GLY A 16 -16.28 -1.74 -9.45
CA GLY A 16 -14.92 -1.25 -9.28
C GLY A 16 -13.90 -2.19 -9.91
N GLY A 17 -13.13 -1.67 -10.87
CA GLY A 17 -12.10 -2.38 -11.64
C GLY A 17 -10.70 -2.32 -11.01
N GLY A 18 -10.59 -2.02 -9.71
CA GLY A 18 -9.33 -2.06 -8.97
C GLY A 18 -8.79 -3.47 -8.78
N PRO A 19 -7.66 -3.63 -8.03
CA PRO A 19 -6.98 -4.92 -7.83
C PRO A 19 -7.92 -6.06 -7.44
N GLY A 20 -8.76 -5.88 -6.43
CA GLY A 20 -9.73 -6.91 -6.03
C GLY A 20 -10.78 -7.19 -7.10
N GLY A 21 -11.30 -6.13 -7.75
CA GLY A 21 -12.39 -6.23 -8.71
C GLY A 21 -12.00 -6.98 -9.98
N TYR A 22 -10.93 -6.58 -10.68
CA TYR A 22 -10.55 -7.26 -11.92
C TYR A 22 -10.10 -8.71 -11.68
N VAL A 23 -9.41 -8.99 -10.56
CA VAL A 23 -9.03 -10.36 -10.21
C VAL A 23 -10.25 -11.22 -9.92
N CYS A 24 -11.22 -10.67 -9.16
CA CYS A 24 -12.49 -11.35 -8.88
C CYS A 24 -13.26 -11.63 -10.18
N ALA A 25 -13.39 -10.63 -11.06
CA ALA A 25 -14.12 -10.75 -12.32
C ALA A 25 -13.51 -11.80 -13.22
N ILE A 26 -12.18 -11.78 -13.43
CA ILE A 26 -11.46 -12.78 -14.23
C ILE A 26 -11.65 -14.17 -13.61
N ARG A 27 -11.49 -14.30 -12.29
CA ARG A 27 -11.62 -15.61 -11.63
C ARG A 27 -13.04 -16.17 -11.71
N LEU A 28 -14.07 -15.33 -11.56
CA LEU A 28 -15.48 -15.72 -11.78
C LEU A 28 -15.71 -16.23 -13.20
N ALA A 29 -15.22 -15.51 -14.20
CA ALA A 29 -15.33 -15.92 -15.59
C ALA A 29 -14.62 -17.26 -15.86
N GLN A 30 -13.42 -17.47 -15.32
CA GLN A 30 -12.70 -18.77 -15.37
C GLN A 30 -13.48 -19.91 -14.71
N LEU A 31 -14.33 -19.59 -13.73
CA LEU A 31 -15.23 -20.54 -13.06
C LEU A 31 -16.59 -20.68 -13.77
N GLY A 32 -16.72 -20.16 -15.01
CA GLY A 32 -17.90 -20.31 -15.85
C GLY A 32 -19.06 -19.37 -15.54
N LYS A 33 -18.84 -18.27 -14.80
CA LYS A 33 -19.86 -17.26 -14.54
C LYS A 33 -19.87 -16.19 -15.63
N GLN A 34 -21.07 -15.71 -15.97
CA GLN A 34 -21.21 -14.49 -16.78
C GLN A 34 -20.97 -13.27 -15.86
N VAL A 35 -20.04 -12.41 -16.24
CA VAL A 35 -19.55 -11.31 -15.38
C VAL A 35 -19.56 -9.99 -16.13
N MET A 36 -20.15 -8.97 -15.51
CA MET A 36 -19.99 -7.57 -15.90
C MET A 36 -19.17 -6.85 -14.83
N LEU A 37 -18.13 -6.15 -15.27
CA LEU A 37 -17.25 -5.32 -14.43
C LEU A 37 -17.55 -3.85 -14.71
N VAL A 38 -18.04 -3.13 -13.70
CA VAL A 38 -18.32 -1.69 -13.80
C VAL A 38 -17.14 -0.89 -13.28
N GLU A 39 -16.62 0.04 -14.09
CA GLU A 39 -15.53 0.95 -13.71
C GLU A 39 -15.94 2.40 -14.01
N ARG A 40 -15.74 3.28 -13.04
CA ARG A 40 -16.08 4.70 -13.21
C ARG A 40 -14.99 5.53 -13.88
N ASP A 41 -13.72 5.07 -13.79
CA ASP A 41 -12.59 5.78 -14.41
C ASP A 41 -12.63 5.56 -15.93
N PRO A 42 -12.89 6.61 -16.73
CA PRO A 42 -12.94 6.49 -18.19
C PRO A 42 -11.57 6.17 -18.80
N GLU A 43 -10.48 6.39 -18.06
CA GLU A 43 -9.14 6.03 -18.54
C GLU A 43 -8.90 4.52 -18.54
N GLY A 44 -9.68 3.73 -17.77
CA GLY A 44 -9.62 2.28 -17.78
C GLY A 44 -9.49 1.62 -16.42
N ILE A 45 -9.52 0.29 -16.42
CA ILE A 45 -9.47 -0.53 -15.23
C ILE A 45 -8.07 -0.55 -14.59
N GLY A 46 -7.99 -1.02 -13.34
CA GLY A 46 -6.76 -1.10 -12.55
C GLY A 46 -6.86 -0.34 -11.23
N GLY A 47 -7.87 0.52 -11.11
CA GLY A 47 -8.15 1.31 -9.91
C GLY A 47 -7.00 2.22 -9.48
N ILE A 48 -7.06 2.68 -8.24
CA ILE A 48 -6.05 3.59 -7.68
C ILE A 48 -4.65 2.97 -7.71
N CYS A 49 -4.51 1.70 -7.36
CA CYS A 49 -3.19 1.06 -7.29
C CYS A 49 -2.43 1.11 -8.61
N LEU A 50 -3.05 0.72 -9.72
CA LEU A 50 -2.40 0.69 -11.02
C LEU A 50 -2.26 2.08 -11.63
N ASN A 51 -3.32 2.89 -11.56
CA ASN A 51 -3.40 4.14 -12.32
C ASN A 51 -2.81 5.34 -11.56
N HIS A 52 -2.97 5.40 -10.23
CA HIS A 52 -2.75 6.62 -9.44
C HIS A 52 -1.99 6.38 -8.12
N GLY A 53 -1.53 5.16 -7.83
CA GLY A 53 -0.93 4.78 -6.54
C GLY A 53 0.30 3.92 -6.68
N CYS A 54 0.17 2.61 -6.42
CA CYS A 54 1.30 1.68 -6.27
C CYS A 54 2.26 1.69 -7.47
N ILE A 55 1.75 1.54 -8.68
CA ILE A 55 2.60 1.45 -9.88
C ILE A 55 3.30 2.78 -10.17
N PRO A 56 2.59 3.92 -10.30
CA PRO A 56 3.27 5.20 -10.54
C PRO A 56 4.20 5.62 -9.40
N SER A 57 3.87 5.32 -8.13
CA SER A 57 4.77 5.64 -7.01
C SER A 57 6.06 4.83 -7.07
N LYS A 58 5.99 3.51 -7.32
CA LYS A 58 7.19 2.65 -7.39
C LYS A 58 8.06 2.97 -8.58
N ALA A 59 7.48 3.40 -9.71
CA ALA A 59 8.26 3.92 -10.84
C ALA A 59 9.05 5.18 -10.45
N LEU A 60 8.41 6.15 -9.80
CA LEU A 60 9.08 7.39 -9.38
C LEU A 60 10.09 7.15 -8.24
N ILE A 61 9.77 6.28 -7.27
CA ILE A 61 10.69 5.87 -6.21
C ILE A 61 11.93 5.21 -6.81
N HIS A 62 11.77 4.30 -7.79
CA HIS A 62 12.90 3.72 -8.50
C HIS A 62 13.80 4.78 -9.15
N ALA A 63 13.20 5.76 -9.86
CA ALA A 63 13.95 6.86 -10.45
C ALA A 63 14.68 7.71 -9.39
N SER A 64 14.05 7.97 -8.24
CA SER A 64 14.67 8.72 -7.14
C SER A 64 15.82 7.96 -6.48
N ASN A 65 15.69 6.63 -6.35
CA ASN A 65 16.75 5.77 -5.82
C ASN A 65 17.98 5.75 -6.73
N LEU A 66 17.77 5.73 -8.06
CA LEU A 66 18.89 5.84 -9.01
C LEU A 66 19.64 7.17 -8.86
N MET A 67 18.93 8.28 -8.64
CA MET A 67 19.57 9.58 -8.40
C MET A 67 20.40 9.60 -7.12
N ASP A 68 19.83 9.07 -6.04
CA ASP A 68 20.53 8.98 -4.75
C ASP A 68 21.79 8.11 -4.87
N SER A 69 21.70 6.97 -5.56
CA SER A 69 22.85 6.08 -5.81
C SER A 69 23.97 6.78 -6.61
N MET A 70 23.63 7.66 -7.54
CA MET A 70 24.63 8.41 -8.32
C MET A 70 25.45 9.37 -7.47
N ALA A 71 24.93 9.88 -6.35
CA ALA A 71 25.67 10.73 -5.43
C ALA A 71 26.88 9.99 -4.79
N HIS A 72 26.81 8.65 -4.71
CA HIS A 72 27.84 7.78 -4.10
C HIS A 72 28.80 7.16 -5.11
N LEU A 73 28.61 7.33 -6.42
CA LEU A 73 29.46 6.72 -7.45
C LEU A 73 30.94 7.06 -7.32
N LYS A 74 31.27 8.26 -6.85
CA LYS A 74 32.66 8.70 -6.66
C LYS A 74 33.43 7.86 -5.63
N GLU A 75 32.74 7.37 -4.61
CA GLU A 75 33.32 6.50 -3.59
C GLU A 75 33.72 5.14 -4.18
N MET A 76 32.98 4.70 -5.22
CA MET A 76 33.30 3.50 -6.01
C MET A 76 34.35 3.73 -7.12
N GLY A 77 34.85 4.95 -7.26
CA GLY A 77 35.77 5.31 -8.35
C GLY A 77 35.10 5.59 -9.69
N ILE A 78 33.79 5.76 -9.71
CA ILE A 78 33.02 6.06 -10.93
C ILE A 78 32.80 7.58 -10.99
N ASN A 79 33.29 8.22 -12.05
CA ASN A 79 33.09 9.66 -12.27
C ASN A 79 31.83 9.89 -13.10
N ASP A 80 31.00 10.82 -12.67
CA ASP A 80 29.84 11.29 -13.43
C ASP A 80 30.04 12.75 -13.90
N SER A 81 29.30 13.17 -14.90
CA SER A 81 29.24 14.55 -15.42
C SER A 81 28.11 15.39 -14.82
N GLY A 82 27.47 14.89 -13.78
CA GLY A 82 26.29 15.48 -13.16
C GLY A 82 24.98 14.93 -13.75
N VAL A 83 23.97 14.85 -12.90
CA VAL A 83 22.64 14.33 -13.24
C VAL A 83 21.62 15.43 -13.09
N SER A 84 20.70 15.55 -14.04
CA SER A 84 19.57 16.46 -14.00
C SER A 84 18.26 15.73 -14.27
N ILE A 85 17.16 16.26 -13.72
CA ILE A 85 15.81 15.70 -13.92
C ILE A 85 15.09 16.49 -14.98
N ASP A 86 14.58 15.80 -16.00
CA ASP A 86 13.51 16.28 -16.86
C ASP A 86 12.19 15.70 -16.35
N ALA A 87 11.49 16.44 -15.52
CA ALA A 87 10.25 15.98 -14.87
C ALA A 87 9.15 15.64 -15.89
N ASN A 88 9.11 16.30 -17.06
CA ASN A 88 8.13 15.98 -18.10
C ASN A 88 8.40 14.62 -18.71
N LYS A 89 9.65 14.34 -19.11
CA LYS A 89 10.03 13.02 -19.63
C LYS A 89 9.85 11.91 -18.60
N MET A 90 10.15 12.18 -17.33
CA MET A 90 9.92 11.23 -16.24
C MET A 90 8.43 10.90 -16.09
N GLN A 91 7.54 11.89 -16.19
CA GLN A 91 6.09 11.66 -16.17
C GLN A 91 5.59 10.90 -17.40
N GLU A 92 6.15 11.17 -18.58
CA GLU A 92 5.84 10.42 -19.82
C GLU A 92 6.27 8.95 -19.70
N TRP A 93 7.49 8.70 -19.22
CA TRP A 93 8.00 7.34 -18.98
C TRP A 93 7.12 6.57 -17.99
N LYS A 94 6.82 7.18 -16.82
CA LYS A 94 5.91 6.60 -15.83
C LYS A 94 4.52 6.32 -16.43
N GLY A 95 3.97 7.29 -17.19
CA GLY A 95 2.69 7.15 -17.88
C GLY A 95 2.69 5.99 -18.89
N GLY A 96 3.80 5.75 -19.58
CA GLY A 96 4.01 4.62 -20.46
C GLY A 96 3.89 3.27 -19.73
N ILE A 97 4.49 3.15 -18.55
CA ILE A 97 4.39 1.95 -17.69
C ILE A 97 2.94 1.69 -17.30
N VAL A 98 2.26 2.70 -16.76
CA VAL A 98 0.85 2.60 -16.33
C VAL A 98 -0.04 2.18 -17.50
N LYS A 99 0.12 2.84 -18.67
CA LYS A 99 -0.66 2.53 -19.88
C LYS A 99 -0.46 1.09 -20.35
N THR A 100 0.78 0.59 -20.32
CA THR A 100 1.11 -0.77 -20.74
C THR A 100 0.44 -1.79 -19.83
N LEU A 101 0.55 -1.62 -18.50
CA LEU A 101 -0.05 -2.54 -17.54
C LEU A 101 -1.59 -2.50 -17.57
N ARG A 102 -2.18 -1.31 -17.69
CA ARG A 102 -3.63 -1.13 -17.82
C ARG A 102 -4.20 -1.89 -19.04
N LYS A 103 -3.58 -1.68 -20.21
CA LYS A 103 -3.97 -2.43 -21.42
C LYS A 103 -3.84 -3.94 -21.24
N GLY A 104 -2.80 -4.40 -20.53
CA GLY A 104 -2.65 -5.82 -20.21
C GLY A 104 -3.80 -6.36 -19.37
N VAL A 105 -4.24 -5.62 -18.34
CA VAL A 105 -5.38 -6.03 -17.50
C VAL A 105 -6.70 -6.00 -18.30
N GLU A 106 -6.94 -4.98 -19.11
CA GLU A 106 -8.11 -4.89 -20.00
C GLU A 106 -8.18 -6.08 -20.96
N GLU A 107 -7.06 -6.41 -21.59
CA GLU A 107 -6.97 -7.56 -22.51
C GLU A 107 -7.21 -8.89 -21.79
N LEU A 108 -6.70 -9.05 -20.55
CA LEU A 108 -6.97 -10.23 -19.72
C LEU A 108 -8.45 -10.36 -19.38
N CYS A 109 -9.13 -9.27 -19.01
CA CYS A 109 -10.56 -9.28 -18.78
C CYS A 109 -11.32 -9.72 -20.04
N LYS A 110 -11.03 -9.10 -21.19
CA LYS A 110 -11.68 -9.40 -22.47
C LYS A 110 -11.46 -10.86 -22.89
N ARG A 111 -10.22 -11.37 -22.81
CA ARG A 111 -9.91 -12.77 -23.18
C ARG A 111 -10.59 -13.79 -22.28
N ASN A 112 -10.87 -13.44 -21.03
CA ASN A 112 -11.62 -14.30 -20.12
C ASN A 112 -13.15 -14.12 -20.25
N GLY A 113 -13.65 -13.29 -21.16
CA GLY A 113 -15.08 -13.07 -21.36
C GLY A 113 -15.74 -12.15 -20.32
N VAL A 114 -14.95 -11.32 -19.62
CA VAL A 114 -15.49 -10.29 -18.73
C VAL A 114 -15.92 -9.09 -19.58
N GLU A 115 -17.16 -8.70 -19.47
CA GLU A 115 -17.70 -7.48 -20.08
C GLU A 115 -17.43 -6.27 -19.20
N ILE A 116 -16.78 -5.24 -19.75
CA ILE A 116 -16.46 -4.01 -19.00
C ILE A 116 -17.44 -2.92 -19.37
N VAL A 117 -18.09 -2.36 -18.36
CA VAL A 117 -19.05 -1.24 -18.48
C VAL A 117 -18.45 -0.02 -17.79
N PHE A 118 -18.22 1.05 -18.55
CA PHE A 118 -17.73 2.30 -17.98
C PHE A 118 -18.90 3.17 -17.50
N GLY A 119 -18.83 3.63 -16.25
CA GLY A 119 -19.82 4.47 -15.62
C GLY A 119 -19.81 4.33 -14.10
N GLU A 120 -20.53 5.21 -13.42
CA GLU A 120 -20.63 5.19 -11.97
C GLU A 120 -21.84 4.37 -11.52
N ALA A 121 -21.58 3.27 -10.80
CA ALA A 121 -22.59 2.36 -10.30
C ALA A 121 -23.22 2.85 -8.99
N HIS A 122 -24.53 2.70 -8.84
CA HIS A 122 -25.26 2.88 -7.58
C HIS A 122 -26.39 1.85 -7.46
N PHE A 123 -26.60 1.32 -6.28
CA PHE A 123 -27.67 0.35 -6.05
C PHE A 123 -29.05 1.00 -6.12
N GLU A 124 -29.91 0.41 -6.89
CA GLU A 124 -31.35 0.69 -6.91
C GLU A 124 -32.13 -0.32 -6.04
N SER A 125 -31.59 -1.53 -5.93
CA SER A 125 -32.09 -2.60 -5.05
C SER A 125 -30.98 -3.66 -4.83
N SER A 126 -31.27 -4.69 -4.02
CA SER A 126 -30.38 -5.85 -3.83
C SER A 126 -30.21 -6.75 -5.08
N ARG A 127 -30.77 -6.34 -6.23
CA ARG A 127 -30.72 -7.08 -7.51
C ARG A 127 -30.43 -6.20 -8.72
N ARG A 128 -30.31 -4.89 -8.53
CA ARG A 128 -30.17 -3.94 -9.63
C ARG A 128 -29.24 -2.80 -9.25
N VAL A 129 -28.31 -2.48 -10.11
CA VAL A 129 -27.48 -1.27 -10.07
C VAL A 129 -27.78 -0.40 -11.26
N GLY A 130 -28.02 0.90 -11.03
CA GLY A 130 -28.04 1.92 -12.06
C GLY A 130 -26.62 2.35 -12.41
N ILE A 131 -26.39 2.70 -13.68
CA ILE A 131 -25.10 3.15 -14.20
C ILE A 131 -25.24 4.58 -14.70
N SER A 132 -24.62 5.52 -14.00
CA SER A 132 -24.56 6.92 -14.41
C SER A 132 -23.37 7.17 -15.34
N GLY A 133 -23.55 8.04 -16.35
CA GLY A 133 -22.50 8.41 -17.28
C GLY A 133 -22.24 7.40 -18.41
N ASN A 134 -23.04 6.34 -18.52
CA ASN A 134 -23.04 5.42 -19.65
C ASN A 134 -24.31 5.64 -20.51
N HIS A 135 -24.15 5.70 -21.84
CA HIS A 135 -25.26 5.92 -22.77
C HIS A 135 -25.81 4.62 -23.36
N GLU A 136 -25.10 3.50 -23.21
CA GLU A 136 -25.48 2.19 -23.75
C GLU A 136 -26.14 1.31 -22.71
N VAL A 137 -25.65 1.33 -21.46
CA VAL A 137 -26.14 0.54 -20.35
C VAL A 137 -26.60 1.48 -19.24
N ALA A 138 -27.89 1.57 -19.00
CA ALA A 138 -28.45 2.41 -17.93
C ALA A 138 -28.55 1.68 -16.60
N ALA A 139 -28.69 0.34 -16.61
CA ALA A 139 -28.79 -0.48 -15.42
C ALA A 139 -28.31 -1.93 -15.69
N ILE A 140 -27.87 -2.61 -14.63
CA ILE A 140 -27.52 -4.03 -14.64
C ILE A 140 -28.37 -4.76 -13.60
N GLU A 141 -29.09 -5.77 -14.04
CA GLU A 141 -29.75 -6.74 -13.16
C GLU A 141 -28.82 -7.93 -12.92
N PHE A 142 -28.69 -8.36 -11.67
CA PHE A 142 -27.73 -9.37 -11.29
C PHE A 142 -28.30 -10.41 -10.33
N GLN A 143 -27.72 -11.60 -10.32
CA GLN A 143 -28.00 -12.62 -9.30
C GLN A 143 -27.18 -12.37 -8.03
N GLN A 144 -25.93 -11.97 -8.20
CA GLN A 144 -24.98 -11.62 -7.13
C GLN A 144 -24.16 -10.39 -7.53
N ALA A 145 -23.71 -9.60 -6.55
CA ALA A 145 -22.83 -8.47 -6.79
C ALA A 145 -21.60 -8.52 -5.88
N VAL A 146 -20.48 -7.94 -6.36
CA VAL A 146 -19.24 -7.77 -5.58
C VAL A 146 -18.86 -6.30 -5.58
N VAL A 147 -18.84 -5.67 -4.40
CA VAL A 147 -18.41 -4.30 -4.21
C VAL A 147 -16.88 -4.28 -4.02
N ALA A 148 -16.16 -3.67 -4.96
CA ALA A 148 -14.71 -3.57 -5.00
C ALA A 148 -14.23 -2.12 -5.24
N THR A 149 -15.00 -1.15 -4.72
CA THR A 149 -14.82 0.29 -5.00
C THR A 149 -13.62 0.92 -4.29
N GLY A 150 -12.97 0.19 -3.39
CA GLY A 150 -11.73 0.59 -2.76
C GLY A 150 -11.86 1.74 -1.76
N SER A 151 -10.92 2.66 -1.79
CA SER A 151 -10.81 3.78 -0.85
C SER A 151 -10.40 5.07 -1.53
N VAL A 152 -10.62 6.20 -0.85
CA VAL A 152 -10.20 7.54 -1.27
C VAL A 152 -9.35 8.22 -0.19
N PRO A 153 -8.46 9.18 -0.54
CA PRO A 153 -7.71 9.94 0.46
C PRO A 153 -8.62 10.67 1.44
N VAL A 154 -8.20 10.77 2.70
CA VAL A 154 -8.87 11.59 3.71
C VAL A 154 -8.46 13.03 3.53
N GLU A 155 -9.44 13.90 3.41
CA GLU A 155 -9.27 15.35 3.37
C GLU A 155 -9.35 15.92 4.79
N LEU A 156 -8.43 16.82 5.14
CA LEU A 156 -8.51 17.56 6.40
C LEU A 156 -9.35 18.82 6.21
N LYS A 157 -10.28 19.09 7.12
CA LYS A 157 -11.09 20.34 7.10
C LYS A 157 -10.21 21.59 7.11
N ALA A 158 -9.05 21.51 7.78
CA ALA A 158 -8.07 22.61 7.83
C ALA A 158 -7.25 22.74 6.53
N LEU A 159 -7.21 21.73 5.68
CA LEU A 159 -6.41 21.65 4.46
C LEU A 159 -7.21 20.94 3.35
N PRO A 160 -8.28 21.57 2.83
CA PRO A 160 -9.07 21.00 1.74
C PRO A 160 -8.23 20.90 0.46
N PHE A 161 -8.41 19.83 -0.30
CA PHE A 161 -7.71 19.64 -1.56
C PHE A 161 -8.15 20.66 -2.60
N ASP A 162 -7.21 21.36 -3.21
CA ASP A 162 -7.45 22.24 -4.37
C ASP A 162 -6.86 21.65 -5.67
N GLY A 163 -6.17 20.51 -5.56
CA GLY A 163 -5.52 19.83 -6.67
C GLY A 163 -4.29 20.56 -7.25
N LYS A 164 -3.89 21.68 -6.67
CA LYS A 164 -2.78 22.53 -7.15
C LYS A 164 -1.72 22.77 -6.09
N ARG A 165 -2.11 23.31 -4.95
CA ARG A 165 -1.23 23.67 -3.84
C ARG A 165 -1.37 22.72 -2.65
N ILE A 166 -2.61 22.40 -2.29
CA ILE A 166 -2.94 21.36 -1.31
C ILE A 166 -3.41 20.15 -2.08
N ILE A 167 -2.58 19.13 -2.11
CA ILE A 167 -2.71 17.97 -2.98
C ILE A 167 -2.79 16.67 -2.19
N SER A 168 -3.44 15.68 -2.78
CA SER A 168 -3.40 14.30 -2.30
C SER A 168 -2.21 13.54 -2.88
N SER A 169 -2.08 12.27 -2.51
CA SER A 169 -1.09 11.36 -3.11
C SER A 169 -1.28 11.16 -4.61
N THR A 170 -2.49 11.34 -5.13
CA THR A 170 -2.79 11.21 -6.56
C THR A 170 -2.11 12.32 -7.36
N GLU A 171 -2.33 13.57 -6.99
CA GLU A 171 -1.73 14.72 -7.68
C GLU A 171 -0.22 14.79 -7.44
N SER A 172 0.27 14.37 -6.25
CA SER A 172 1.71 14.36 -5.97
C SER A 172 2.49 13.48 -6.95
N LEU A 173 1.91 12.35 -7.38
CA LEU A 173 2.53 11.45 -8.35
C LEU A 173 2.42 11.94 -9.81
N GLN A 174 1.75 13.07 -10.06
CA GLN A 174 1.52 13.64 -11.39
C GLN A 174 2.26 14.97 -11.61
N LEU A 175 3.00 15.46 -10.62
CA LEU A 175 3.69 16.75 -10.73
C LEU A 175 4.72 16.74 -11.87
N ARG A 176 4.63 17.70 -12.76
CA ARG A 176 5.55 17.93 -13.87
C ARG A 176 6.68 18.91 -13.53
N GLU A 177 6.70 19.36 -12.29
CA GLU A 177 7.74 20.21 -11.73
C GLU A 177 8.03 19.73 -10.31
N ILE A 178 9.31 19.57 -9.99
CA ILE A 178 9.74 19.22 -8.64
C ILE A 178 9.62 20.45 -7.75
N PRO A 179 8.77 20.44 -6.70
CA PRO A 179 8.62 21.60 -5.81
C PRO A 179 9.93 21.85 -5.07
N LYS A 180 10.32 23.12 -4.92
CA LYS A 180 11.53 23.47 -4.15
C LYS A 180 11.35 23.17 -2.67
N GLU A 181 10.17 23.45 -2.12
CA GLU A 181 9.81 23.17 -0.72
C GLU A 181 8.47 22.43 -0.68
N LEU A 182 8.49 21.19 -0.17
CA LEU A 182 7.30 20.35 -0.01
C LEU A 182 7.01 20.14 1.47
N ILE A 183 5.78 20.44 1.89
CA ILE A 183 5.26 20.05 3.20
C ILE A 183 4.46 18.77 3.03
N VAL A 184 4.76 17.74 3.83
CA VAL A 184 4.02 16.48 3.87
C VAL A 184 3.29 16.40 5.21
N VAL A 185 1.97 16.42 5.19
CA VAL A 185 1.12 16.30 6.38
C VAL A 185 0.62 14.87 6.50
N GLY A 186 1.05 14.19 7.56
CA GLY A 186 0.89 12.75 7.78
C GLY A 186 2.13 11.97 7.34
N SER A 187 2.79 11.32 8.31
CA SER A 187 4.01 10.52 8.10
C SER A 187 3.75 9.01 8.20
N GLY A 188 2.56 8.55 7.78
CA GLY A 188 2.29 7.16 7.47
C GLY A 188 3.05 6.72 6.20
N TYR A 189 2.86 5.46 5.76
CA TYR A 189 3.61 4.91 4.62
C TYR A 189 3.55 5.78 3.35
N ILE A 190 2.38 6.36 2.99
CA ILE A 190 2.24 7.23 1.81
C ILE A 190 3.08 8.50 1.96
N GLY A 191 3.02 9.14 3.14
CA GLY A 191 3.78 10.37 3.40
C GLY A 191 5.27 10.14 3.40
N ILE A 192 5.73 9.07 4.04
CA ILE A 192 7.15 8.69 4.09
C ILE A 192 7.66 8.34 2.69
N GLU A 193 6.95 7.53 1.90
CA GLU A 193 7.35 7.19 0.53
C GLU A 193 7.47 8.44 -0.36
N ASN A 194 6.45 9.28 -0.38
CA ASN A 194 6.47 10.51 -1.19
C ASN A 194 7.52 11.51 -0.71
N GLY A 195 7.62 11.71 0.61
CA GLY A 195 8.59 12.66 1.16
C GLY A 195 10.04 12.24 0.92
N THR A 196 10.36 10.94 1.08
CA THR A 196 11.66 10.38 0.76
C THR A 196 11.98 10.55 -0.73
N MET A 197 11.03 10.21 -1.60
CA MET A 197 11.16 10.34 -3.04
C MET A 197 11.46 11.80 -3.46
N TYR A 198 10.68 12.76 -2.95
CA TYR A 198 10.89 14.17 -3.28
C TYR A 198 12.18 14.75 -2.68
N ALA A 199 12.58 14.30 -1.49
CA ALA A 199 13.88 14.67 -0.92
C ALA A 199 15.03 14.22 -1.83
N LYS A 200 14.99 12.98 -2.35
CA LYS A 200 15.96 12.47 -3.32
C LYS A 200 15.92 13.21 -4.66
N PHE A 201 14.78 13.75 -5.08
CA PHE A 201 14.65 14.64 -6.24
C PHE A 201 15.14 16.07 -5.97
N GLY A 202 15.58 16.39 -4.75
CA GLY A 202 16.16 17.68 -4.39
C GLY A 202 15.18 18.69 -3.77
N SER A 203 13.96 18.29 -3.44
CA SER A 203 13.04 19.13 -2.66
C SER A 203 13.50 19.24 -1.21
N LYS A 204 13.36 20.43 -0.62
CA LYS A 204 13.41 20.60 0.84
C LYS A 204 12.09 20.10 1.41
N VAL A 205 12.12 18.96 2.08
CA VAL A 205 10.91 18.31 2.60
C VAL A 205 10.75 18.59 4.09
N LYS A 206 9.53 18.98 4.48
CA LYS A 206 9.10 19.20 5.88
C LYS A 206 7.96 18.24 6.15
N MET A 207 8.18 17.24 7.00
CA MET A 207 7.15 16.27 7.39
C MET A 207 6.50 16.67 8.70
N VAL A 208 5.17 16.73 8.69
CA VAL A 208 4.34 17.10 9.85
C VAL A 208 3.54 15.89 10.27
N GLU A 209 3.67 15.49 11.54
CA GLU A 209 2.96 14.34 12.10
C GLU A 209 2.33 14.72 13.44
N LYS A 210 1.06 14.35 13.60
CA LYS A 210 0.31 14.58 14.86
C LYS A 210 0.78 13.65 15.96
N ALA A 211 1.15 12.42 15.64
CA ALA A 211 1.73 11.48 16.61
C ALA A 211 3.13 11.92 17.06
N GLY A 212 3.61 11.35 18.15
CA GLY A 212 4.94 11.63 18.70
C GLY A 212 6.12 11.07 17.88
N ASN A 213 5.84 10.23 16.88
CA ASN A 213 6.82 9.62 16.00
C ASN A 213 6.26 9.43 14.60
N ILE A 214 7.13 9.34 13.60
CA ILE A 214 6.76 8.94 12.24
C ILE A 214 6.35 7.47 12.19
N LEU A 215 5.69 7.04 11.09
CA LEU A 215 5.23 5.67 10.89
C LEU A 215 4.49 5.13 12.12
N PRO A 216 3.43 5.81 12.59
CA PRO A 216 2.72 5.39 13.78
C PRO A 216 2.20 3.96 13.63
N GLY A 217 2.45 3.13 14.65
CA GLY A 217 2.10 1.70 14.64
C GLY A 217 3.24 0.76 14.27
N LEU A 218 4.39 1.26 13.78
CA LEU A 218 5.60 0.45 13.62
C LEU A 218 6.47 0.47 14.89
N GLU A 219 7.32 -0.54 15.02
CA GLU A 219 8.22 -0.67 16.15
C GLU A 219 9.27 0.45 16.20
N ARG A 220 9.68 0.85 17.40
CA ARG A 220 10.57 2.00 17.58
C ARG A 220 11.94 1.80 16.94
N ASP A 221 12.47 0.58 16.95
CA ASP A 221 13.75 0.26 16.32
C ASP A 221 13.72 0.40 14.79
N VAL A 222 12.58 0.07 14.16
CA VAL A 222 12.32 0.32 12.73
C VAL A 222 12.27 1.83 12.45
N VAL A 223 11.48 2.55 13.25
CA VAL A 223 11.28 4.00 13.09
C VAL A 223 12.60 4.77 13.19
N LEU A 224 13.46 4.41 14.16
CA LEU A 224 14.76 5.09 14.37
C LEU A 224 15.69 5.01 13.15
N ILE A 225 15.67 3.89 12.42
CA ILE A 225 16.46 3.73 11.19
C ILE A 225 15.99 4.69 10.11
N VAL A 226 14.67 4.77 9.91
CA VAL A 226 14.08 5.66 8.91
C VAL A 226 14.28 7.13 9.31
N GLU A 227 14.08 7.50 10.57
CA GLU A 227 14.35 8.86 11.06
C GLU A 227 15.81 9.29 10.80
N LYS A 228 16.77 8.39 11.03
CA LYS A 228 18.18 8.64 10.72
C LYS A 228 18.38 8.94 9.24
N ARG A 229 17.86 8.08 8.36
CA ARG A 229 18.01 8.26 6.91
C ARG A 229 17.31 9.52 6.38
N LEU A 230 16.10 9.83 6.86
CA LEU A 230 15.39 11.06 6.50
C LEU A 230 16.20 12.30 6.89
N LYS A 231 16.87 12.27 8.05
CA LYS A 231 17.76 13.36 8.49
C LYS A 231 18.98 13.49 7.56
N GLU A 232 19.58 12.39 7.12
CA GLU A 232 20.68 12.39 6.15
C GLU A 232 20.25 12.99 4.80
N LEU A 233 18.99 12.73 4.38
CA LEU A 233 18.37 13.34 3.21
C LEU A 233 17.93 14.80 3.41
N GLY A 234 18.18 15.40 4.58
CA GLY A 234 17.83 16.79 4.88
C GLY A 234 16.34 17.03 5.14
N VAL A 235 15.57 15.98 5.44
CA VAL A 235 14.15 16.10 5.77
C VAL A 235 13.97 16.63 7.19
N GLU A 236 13.18 17.69 7.34
CA GLU A 236 12.80 18.24 8.65
C GLU A 236 11.54 17.52 9.18
N LEU A 237 11.61 17.00 10.41
CA LEU A 237 10.52 16.27 11.06
C LEU A 237 9.85 17.11 12.14
N TYR A 238 8.55 17.34 12.03
CA TYR A 238 7.70 18.06 12.97
C TYR A 238 6.67 17.08 13.57
N THR A 239 7.13 16.24 14.50
CA THR A 239 6.26 15.29 15.24
C THR A 239 5.55 16.00 16.39
N GLY A 240 4.44 15.43 16.89
CA GLY A 240 3.60 16.06 17.90
C GLY A 240 2.95 17.36 17.42
N THR A 241 2.72 17.48 16.11
CA THR A 241 2.29 18.72 15.46
C THR A 241 0.90 18.59 14.84
N GLU A 242 -0.04 19.39 15.31
CA GLU A 242 -1.41 19.48 14.80
C GLU A 242 -1.61 20.77 13.99
N ILE A 243 -2.05 20.65 12.74
CA ILE A 243 -2.32 21.78 11.85
C ILE A 243 -3.75 22.27 12.07
N ALA A 244 -3.90 23.58 12.31
CA ALA A 244 -5.19 24.24 12.54
C ALA A 244 -5.72 24.95 11.28
N GLY A 245 -4.83 25.37 10.36
CA GLY A 245 -5.20 26.07 9.14
C GLY A 245 -4.00 26.50 8.31
N TRP A 246 -4.29 27.23 7.24
CA TRP A 246 -3.27 27.76 6.35
C TRP A 246 -3.65 29.11 5.77
N LYS A 247 -2.66 29.83 5.26
CA LYS A 247 -2.83 31.05 4.47
C LYS A 247 -1.79 31.09 3.36
N GLU A 248 -2.05 31.89 2.33
CA GLU A 248 -1.04 32.25 1.35
C GLU A 248 -0.31 33.52 1.81
N GLU A 249 1.01 33.51 1.75
CA GLU A 249 1.85 34.66 2.08
C GLU A 249 3.12 34.65 1.22
N ASN A 250 3.37 35.76 0.50
CA ASN A 250 4.52 35.91 -0.40
C ASN A 250 4.68 34.74 -1.42
N GLY A 251 3.56 34.26 -1.96
CA GLY A 251 3.54 33.16 -2.94
C GLY A 251 3.78 31.76 -2.36
N LYS A 252 3.93 31.63 -1.03
CA LYS A 252 4.06 30.36 -0.33
C LYS A 252 2.81 30.03 0.48
N ILE A 253 2.62 28.75 0.74
CA ILE A 253 1.66 28.26 1.73
C ILE A 253 2.32 28.35 3.10
N VAL A 254 1.64 28.94 4.06
CA VAL A 254 2.05 29.00 5.47
C VAL A 254 1.01 28.27 6.29
N LEU A 255 1.38 27.10 6.79
CA LEU A 255 0.58 26.33 7.75
C LEU A 255 0.73 26.93 9.13
N SER A 256 -0.37 26.99 9.88
CA SER A 256 -0.40 27.36 11.31
C SER A 256 -0.92 26.19 12.12
N GLY A 257 -0.36 26.00 13.31
CA GLY A 257 -0.74 24.90 14.19
C GLY A 257 -0.04 24.96 15.55
N THR A 258 0.01 23.82 16.21
CA THR A 258 0.71 23.66 17.49
C THR A 258 1.63 22.45 17.43
N GLN A 259 2.84 22.59 17.97
CA GLN A 259 3.77 21.49 18.20
C GLN A 259 3.97 21.31 19.70
N ASN A 260 3.58 20.15 20.22
CA ASN A 260 3.64 19.87 21.67
C ASN A 260 3.00 21.00 22.51
N GLY A 261 1.85 21.54 22.04
CA GLY A 261 1.10 22.63 22.67
C GLY A 261 1.65 24.04 22.44
N LYS A 262 2.76 24.24 21.74
CA LYS A 262 3.32 25.56 21.40
C LYS A 262 2.97 25.95 19.97
N PRO A 263 2.61 27.22 19.71
CA PRO A 263 2.34 27.71 18.35
C PRO A 263 3.51 27.47 17.42
N ILE A 264 3.22 27.03 16.19
CA ILE A 264 4.21 26.84 15.13
C ILE A 264 3.65 27.33 13.78
N THR A 265 4.54 27.77 12.91
CA THR A 265 4.26 28.04 11.49
C THR A 265 5.26 27.31 10.61
N ILE A 266 4.78 26.72 9.51
CA ILE A 266 5.60 25.96 8.56
C ILE A 266 5.25 26.42 7.15
N SER A 267 6.24 26.87 6.37
CA SER A 267 6.04 27.38 5.01
C SER A 267 6.58 26.42 3.95
N GLY A 268 5.96 26.42 2.77
CA GLY A 268 6.39 25.65 1.61
C GLY A 268 5.66 26.06 0.33
N ASP A 269 6.05 25.48 -0.81
CA ASP A 269 5.45 25.77 -2.11
C ASP A 269 4.20 24.91 -2.36
N LYS A 270 4.21 23.68 -1.86
CA LYS A 270 3.10 22.70 -1.94
C LYS A 270 2.92 21.96 -0.63
N VAL A 271 1.70 21.49 -0.39
CA VAL A 271 1.34 20.65 0.75
C VAL A 271 0.73 19.34 0.23
N LEU A 272 1.38 18.24 0.53
CA LEU A 272 0.82 16.89 0.37
C LEU A 272 0.12 16.48 1.66
N VAL A 273 -1.18 16.19 1.59
CA VAL A 273 -1.93 15.64 2.74
C VAL A 273 -2.09 14.14 2.56
N SER A 274 -1.55 13.37 3.51
CA SER A 274 -1.48 11.89 3.50
C SER A 274 -1.81 11.27 4.86
N VAL A 275 -2.89 11.76 5.47
CA VAL A 275 -3.32 11.41 6.84
C VAL A 275 -4.18 10.15 6.92
N GLY A 276 -4.33 9.42 5.82
CA GLY A 276 -5.07 8.16 5.76
C GLY A 276 -6.02 8.09 4.57
N ARG A 277 -6.82 7.01 4.56
CA ARG A 277 -7.80 6.71 3.51
C ARG A 277 -9.13 6.34 4.14
N LYS A 278 -10.24 6.63 3.45
CA LYS A 278 -11.60 6.24 3.86
C LYS A 278 -12.24 5.35 2.78
N PRO A 279 -13.22 4.47 3.15
CA PRO A 279 -13.89 3.62 2.18
C PRO A 279 -14.61 4.44 1.13
N ASN A 280 -14.59 3.97 -0.11
CA ASN A 280 -15.27 4.61 -1.24
C ASN A 280 -16.65 3.99 -1.47
N ALA A 281 -17.59 4.29 -0.58
CA ALA A 281 -18.94 3.71 -0.61
C ALA A 281 -20.08 4.74 -0.64
N GLU A 282 -19.76 6.04 -0.56
CA GLU A 282 -20.77 7.11 -0.42
C GLU A 282 -21.74 7.18 -1.62
N SER A 283 -21.23 7.03 -2.86
CA SER A 283 -22.04 7.12 -4.07
C SER A 283 -22.85 5.84 -4.37
N LEU A 284 -22.57 4.74 -3.68
CA LEU A 284 -23.20 3.43 -3.95
C LEU A 284 -24.68 3.34 -3.57
N ARG A 285 -25.22 4.29 -2.79
CA ARG A 285 -26.61 4.26 -2.28
C ARG A 285 -26.98 2.94 -1.58
N LEU A 286 -26.08 2.48 -0.68
CA LEU A 286 -26.25 1.20 0.05
C LEU A 286 -27.52 1.10 0.86
N GLN A 287 -28.15 2.24 1.20
CA GLN A 287 -29.49 2.28 1.86
C GLN A 287 -30.61 1.63 1.04
N ASN A 288 -30.42 1.40 -0.26
CA ASN A 288 -31.36 0.68 -1.13
C ASN A 288 -31.16 -0.85 -1.06
N THR A 289 -30.25 -1.33 -0.19
CA THR A 289 -29.92 -2.74 0.04
C THR A 289 -29.96 -3.06 1.53
N ASN A 290 -29.66 -4.30 1.90
CA ASN A 290 -29.47 -4.70 3.30
C ASN A 290 -28.01 -4.63 3.76
N VAL A 291 -27.12 -4.03 2.99
CA VAL A 291 -25.70 -3.89 3.32
C VAL A 291 -25.50 -2.93 4.49
N GLN A 292 -24.79 -3.38 5.52
CA GLN A 292 -24.45 -2.56 6.69
C GLN A 292 -22.98 -2.11 6.62
N GLN A 293 -22.74 -0.92 7.18
CA GLN A 293 -21.43 -0.35 7.37
C GLN A 293 -21.09 -0.23 8.87
N ASP A 294 -19.82 -0.14 9.20
CA ASP A 294 -19.37 0.24 10.53
C ASP A 294 -19.41 1.78 10.72
N GLU A 295 -19.03 2.26 11.92
CA GLU A 295 -19.03 3.68 12.26
C GLU A 295 -18.05 4.52 11.42
N ARG A 296 -17.07 3.87 10.79
CA ARG A 296 -16.09 4.50 9.90
C ARG A 296 -16.47 4.39 8.42
N GLY A 297 -17.63 3.78 8.11
CA GLY A 297 -18.15 3.63 6.77
C GLY A 297 -17.64 2.41 6.01
N PHE A 298 -16.87 1.50 6.62
CA PHE A 298 -16.46 0.25 5.98
C PHE A 298 -17.62 -0.75 5.91
N ILE A 299 -17.73 -1.46 4.79
CA ILE A 299 -18.76 -2.48 4.60
C ILE A 299 -18.45 -3.69 5.48
N LYS A 300 -19.42 -4.12 6.30
CA LYS A 300 -19.30 -5.30 7.15
C LYS A 300 -19.41 -6.58 6.34
N VAL A 301 -18.48 -7.49 6.51
CA VAL A 301 -18.46 -8.80 5.85
C VAL A 301 -18.14 -9.92 6.84
N ASN A 302 -18.53 -11.15 6.49
CA ASN A 302 -18.14 -12.36 7.19
C ASN A 302 -16.85 -12.96 6.58
N GLU A 303 -16.41 -14.13 7.05
CA GLU A 303 -15.21 -14.84 6.55
C GLU A 303 -15.29 -15.25 5.07
N LYS A 304 -16.50 -15.31 4.50
CA LYS A 304 -16.71 -15.53 3.07
C LYS A 304 -16.77 -14.23 2.27
N LEU A 305 -16.48 -13.09 2.93
CA LEU A 305 -16.57 -11.74 2.37
C LEU A 305 -18.00 -11.37 1.88
N GLN A 306 -19.00 -12.07 2.39
CA GLN A 306 -20.42 -11.80 2.16
C GLN A 306 -20.88 -10.71 3.14
N THR A 307 -21.63 -9.74 2.62
CA THR A 307 -22.20 -8.66 3.44
C THR A 307 -23.45 -9.14 4.22
N THR A 308 -24.11 -8.23 4.91
CA THR A 308 -25.41 -8.48 5.54
C THR A 308 -26.55 -8.65 4.53
N ASP A 309 -26.32 -8.29 3.26
CA ASP A 309 -27.18 -8.67 2.14
C ASP A 309 -26.64 -9.96 1.50
N ASN A 310 -27.44 -11.02 1.50
CA ASN A 310 -27.00 -12.35 1.06
C ASN A 310 -26.65 -12.47 -0.43
N ARG A 311 -26.92 -11.44 -1.23
CA ARG A 311 -26.59 -11.36 -2.66
C ARG A 311 -25.36 -10.51 -2.93
N ILE A 312 -24.88 -9.76 -1.95
CA ILE A 312 -23.83 -8.77 -2.12
C ILE A 312 -22.61 -9.16 -1.29
N TYR A 313 -21.46 -9.21 -1.94
CA TYR A 313 -20.15 -9.39 -1.36
C TYR A 313 -19.37 -8.07 -1.41
N ALA A 314 -18.34 -7.94 -0.59
CA ALA A 314 -17.45 -6.77 -0.67
C ALA A 314 -16.01 -7.18 -0.39
N ILE A 315 -15.05 -6.55 -1.10
CA ILE A 315 -13.62 -6.87 -1.07
C ILE A 315 -12.73 -5.62 -1.18
N GLY A 316 -11.50 -5.75 -0.76
CA GLY A 316 -10.48 -4.70 -0.84
C GLY A 316 -10.64 -3.63 0.24
N ASP A 317 -10.19 -2.41 -0.06
CA ASP A 317 -10.15 -1.34 0.93
C ASP A 317 -11.53 -0.96 1.49
N VAL A 318 -12.61 -1.19 0.74
CA VAL A 318 -13.97 -0.84 1.16
C VAL A 318 -14.48 -1.66 2.36
N VAL A 319 -13.84 -2.81 2.65
CA VAL A 319 -14.13 -3.64 3.85
C VAL A 319 -13.16 -3.36 5.00
N GLY A 320 -12.15 -2.51 4.80
CA GLY A 320 -11.18 -2.16 5.84
C GLY A 320 -10.10 -3.21 6.07
N GLY A 321 -9.54 -3.20 7.30
CA GLY A 321 -8.33 -3.96 7.63
C GLY A 321 -7.09 -3.39 6.93
N ALA A 322 -6.17 -4.24 6.51
CA ALA A 322 -5.00 -3.82 5.74
C ALA A 322 -5.43 -3.39 4.32
N MET A 323 -5.22 -2.11 3.99
CA MET A 323 -5.58 -1.56 2.67
C MET A 323 -4.44 -1.83 1.67
N LEU A 324 -4.32 -3.10 1.25
CA LEU A 324 -3.23 -3.60 0.41
C LEU A 324 -3.78 -4.30 -0.83
N ALA A 325 -3.16 -4.05 -1.97
CA ALA A 325 -3.60 -4.60 -3.26
C ALA A 325 -3.57 -6.14 -3.29
N HIS A 326 -2.53 -6.75 -2.72
CA HIS A 326 -2.40 -8.22 -2.67
C HIS A 326 -3.41 -8.87 -1.71
N LYS A 327 -3.82 -8.19 -0.62
CA LYS A 327 -4.97 -8.62 0.20
C LYS A 327 -6.24 -8.65 -0.65
N ALA A 328 -6.52 -7.56 -1.39
CA ALA A 328 -7.68 -7.47 -2.27
C ALA A 328 -7.65 -8.52 -3.39
N PHE A 329 -6.46 -8.87 -3.95
CA PHE A 329 -6.32 -9.98 -4.90
C PHE A 329 -6.78 -11.31 -4.30
N MET A 330 -6.36 -11.60 -3.08
CA MET A 330 -6.74 -12.85 -2.42
C MET A 330 -8.23 -12.87 -2.07
N GLU A 331 -8.76 -11.78 -1.54
CA GLU A 331 -10.20 -11.63 -1.27
C GLU A 331 -11.05 -11.83 -2.54
N GLY A 332 -10.60 -11.27 -3.68
CA GLY A 332 -11.26 -11.46 -4.97
C GLY A 332 -11.31 -12.94 -5.41
N LYS A 333 -10.22 -13.68 -5.20
CA LYS A 333 -10.18 -15.13 -5.49
C LYS A 333 -11.10 -15.93 -4.57
N VAL A 334 -11.14 -15.58 -3.27
CA VAL A 334 -12.01 -16.23 -2.28
C VAL A 334 -13.48 -16.02 -2.64
N VAL A 335 -13.90 -14.77 -2.90
CA VAL A 335 -15.28 -14.45 -3.27
C VAL A 335 -15.67 -15.17 -4.57
N ALA A 336 -14.81 -15.19 -5.57
CA ALA A 336 -15.08 -15.90 -6.82
C ALA A 336 -15.31 -17.40 -6.57
N GLY A 337 -14.51 -18.03 -5.71
CA GLY A 337 -14.68 -19.42 -5.31
C GLY A 337 -15.99 -19.66 -4.58
N VAL A 338 -16.36 -18.78 -3.64
CA VAL A 338 -17.65 -18.87 -2.89
C VAL A 338 -18.84 -18.73 -3.82
N ILE A 339 -18.86 -17.74 -4.70
CA ILE A 339 -19.93 -17.51 -5.67
C ILE A 339 -20.08 -18.69 -6.65
N ALA A 340 -18.99 -19.36 -6.97
CA ALA A 340 -19.02 -20.56 -7.81
C ALA A 340 -19.51 -21.84 -7.06
N GLY A 341 -19.82 -21.74 -5.76
CA GLY A 341 -20.31 -22.87 -4.96
C GLY A 341 -19.23 -23.58 -4.16
N GLY A 342 -18.01 -23.06 -4.10
CA GLY A 342 -16.90 -23.59 -3.30
C GLY A 342 -17.04 -23.26 -1.81
N THR A 343 -16.18 -23.90 -1.00
CA THR A 343 -16.13 -23.76 0.46
C THR A 343 -15.02 -22.81 0.94
N ALA A 344 -14.41 -22.02 0.04
CA ALA A 344 -13.32 -21.11 0.38
C ALA A 344 -13.74 -20.09 1.44
N ALA A 345 -12.79 -19.75 2.33
CA ALA A 345 -12.92 -18.68 3.31
C ALA A 345 -11.62 -17.89 3.36
N TYR A 346 -11.71 -16.61 3.73
CA TYR A 346 -10.55 -15.76 3.90
C TYR A 346 -9.93 -16.01 5.28
N GLN A 347 -8.91 -16.84 5.34
CA GLN A 347 -8.25 -17.31 6.58
C GLN A 347 -6.72 -17.24 6.50
N ASN A 348 -6.18 -16.33 5.68
CA ASN A 348 -4.74 -16.15 5.56
C ASN A 348 -4.12 -15.73 6.89
N ARG A 349 -3.03 -16.42 7.30
CA ARG A 349 -2.25 -16.14 8.51
C ARG A 349 -1.24 -15.01 8.27
N ALA A 350 -0.73 -14.91 7.04
CA ALA A 350 0.34 -14.02 6.66
C ALA A 350 -0.12 -13.02 5.59
N ILE A 351 -0.19 -11.74 5.96
CA ILE A 351 -0.42 -10.64 5.03
C ILE A 351 0.81 -9.73 5.12
N PRO A 352 1.78 -9.87 4.21
CA PRO A 352 2.97 -9.02 4.24
C PRO A 352 2.59 -7.56 3.95
N ALA A 353 3.25 -6.64 4.64
CA ALA A 353 3.13 -5.21 4.36
C ALA A 353 4.51 -4.62 4.08
N VAL A 354 4.55 -3.66 3.15
CA VAL A 354 5.79 -3.03 2.69
C VAL A 354 5.62 -1.52 2.68
N VAL A 355 6.66 -0.81 3.13
CA VAL A 355 6.83 0.63 2.95
C VAL A 355 8.07 0.83 2.07
N PHE A 356 7.88 1.39 0.89
CA PHE A 356 8.96 1.62 -0.09
C PHE A 356 9.67 2.96 0.18
N CYS A 357 10.09 3.14 1.43
CA CYS A 357 10.96 4.25 1.84
C CYS A 357 12.44 3.87 1.66
N ASP A 358 13.34 4.60 2.28
CA ASP A 358 14.76 4.30 2.28
C ASP A 358 15.30 4.36 3.73
N PRO A 359 15.81 3.21 4.24
CA PRO A 359 15.71 1.87 3.65
C PRO A 359 14.26 1.36 3.61
N GLU A 360 13.98 0.36 2.74
CA GLU A 360 12.67 -0.29 2.70
C GLU A 360 12.32 -0.94 4.02
N ILE A 361 11.04 -0.98 4.35
CA ILE A 361 10.50 -1.72 5.49
C ILE A 361 9.55 -2.78 4.96
N ALA A 362 9.68 -4.01 5.46
CA ALA A 362 8.69 -5.05 5.22
C ALA A 362 8.45 -5.84 6.50
N TYR A 363 7.20 -6.23 6.73
CA TYR A 363 6.84 -7.03 7.89
C TYR A 363 5.67 -7.96 7.57
N VAL A 364 5.61 -9.07 8.28
CA VAL A 364 4.53 -10.07 8.16
C VAL A 364 4.33 -10.79 9.50
N GLY A 365 3.11 -11.14 9.82
CA GLY A 365 2.74 -11.78 11.07
C GLY A 365 2.70 -10.79 12.24
N ILE A 366 3.02 -11.28 13.44
CA ILE A 366 2.93 -10.51 14.69
C ILE A 366 4.23 -9.73 14.95
N SER A 367 4.12 -8.51 15.47
CA SER A 367 5.27 -7.76 15.96
C SER A 367 5.67 -8.16 17.38
N GLU A 368 6.89 -7.79 17.81
CA GLU A 368 7.36 -8.02 19.17
C GLU A 368 6.46 -7.31 20.19
N THR A 369 6.11 -6.05 19.95
CA THR A 369 5.21 -5.27 20.81
C THR A 369 3.82 -5.89 20.90
N GLU A 370 3.30 -6.39 19.80
CA GLU A 370 2.00 -7.05 19.78
C GLU A 370 2.04 -8.38 20.55
N ALA A 371 3.10 -9.19 20.40
CA ALA A 371 3.28 -10.42 21.15
C ALA A 371 3.32 -10.17 22.66
N ILE A 372 4.09 -9.17 23.10
CA ILE A 372 4.18 -8.75 24.52
C ILE A 372 2.81 -8.29 25.02
N THR A 373 2.10 -7.47 24.26
CA THR A 373 0.77 -6.96 24.64
C THR A 373 -0.25 -8.08 24.81
N LYS A 374 -0.14 -9.15 23.99
CA LYS A 374 -0.98 -10.35 24.09
C LYS A 374 -0.52 -11.32 25.17
N GLY A 375 0.54 -11.02 25.92
CA GLY A 375 1.11 -11.90 26.95
C GLY A 375 1.74 -13.18 26.40
N MET A 376 2.12 -13.20 25.13
CA MET A 376 2.79 -14.34 24.50
C MET A 376 4.25 -14.41 24.92
N LYS A 377 4.75 -15.61 25.18
CA LYS A 377 6.19 -15.84 25.32
C LYS A 377 6.77 -16.10 23.93
N VAL A 378 7.76 -15.31 23.56
CA VAL A 378 8.38 -15.40 22.23
C VAL A 378 9.91 -15.47 22.32
N LYS A 379 10.52 -16.11 21.33
CA LYS A 379 11.95 -16.02 21.03
C LYS A 379 12.12 -14.96 19.94
N ILE A 380 13.14 -14.11 20.08
CA ILE A 380 13.44 -13.07 19.14
C ILE A 380 14.89 -13.25 18.68
N GLY A 381 15.06 -13.28 17.37
CA GLY A 381 16.39 -13.22 16.74
C GLY A 381 16.49 -11.97 15.86
N LYS A 382 17.60 -11.28 15.96
CA LYS A 382 17.83 -10.05 15.20
C LYS A 382 19.26 -9.99 14.71
N ILE A 383 19.44 -9.73 13.41
CA ILE A 383 20.73 -9.59 12.76
C ILE A 383 20.78 -8.25 12.00
N PRO A 384 21.81 -7.42 12.19
CA PRO A 384 21.96 -6.19 11.41
C PRO A 384 22.43 -6.51 9.98
N PHE A 385 22.02 -5.71 9.00
CA PHE A 385 22.48 -5.82 7.61
C PHE A 385 24.01 -5.67 7.51
N SER A 386 24.63 -4.93 8.42
CA SER A 386 26.09 -4.82 8.50
C SER A 386 26.83 -6.13 8.81
N ALA A 387 26.15 -7.20 9.20
CA ALA A 387 26.72 -8.53 9.35
C ALA A 387 26.67 -9.35 8.05
N LEU A 388 25.95 -8.88 7.03
CA LEU A 388 25.75 -9.59 5.76
C LEU A 388 26.77 -9.13 4.71
N GLY A 389 27.58 -10.06 4.17
CA GLY A 389 28.58 -9.74 3.15
C GLY A 389 27.98 -9.06 1.91
N ARG A 390 26.79 -9.49 1.48
CA ARG A 390 26.10 -8.87 0.34
C ARG A 390 25.73 -7.41 0.58
N ALA A 391 25.29 -7.04 1.78
CA ALA A 391 24.96 -5.67 2.13
C ALA A 391 26.17 -4.73 1.99
N HIS A 392 27.37 -5.19 2.37
CA HIS A 392 28.62 -4.44 2.15
C HIS A 392 28.95 -4.25 0.67
N THR A 393 28.77 -5.28 -0.16
CA THR A 393 29.03 -5.16 -1.62
C THR A 393 28.07 -4.21 -2.34
N MET A 394 26.96 -3.86 -1.70
CA MET A 394 25.95 -2.92 -2.19
C MET A 394 26.05 -1.54 -1.53
N GLU A 395 27.00 -1.36 -0.58
CA GLU A 395 27.08 -0.16 0.27
C GLU A 395 25.77 0.18 0.99
N ASN A 396 24.96 -0.84 1.27
CA ASN A 396 23.65 -0.70 1.86
C ASN A 396 23.51 -1.55 3.13
N VAL A 397 24.24 -1.13 4.16
CA VAL A 397 24.39 -1.86 5.44
C VAL A 397 23.39 -1.40 6.51
N LEU A 398 22.54 -0.42 6.18
CA LEU A 398 21.58 0.14 7.15
C LEU A 398 20.37 -0.78 7.26
N GLY A 399 20.10 -1.24 8.47
CA GLY A 399 18.90 -2.05 8.75
C GLY A 399 19.17 -3.34 9.50
N PHE A 400 18.15 -4.19 9.53
CA PHE A 400 18.18 -5.49 10.20
C PHE A 400 17.12 -6.45 9.65
N VAL A 401 17.29 -7.73 9.96
CA VAL A 401 16.23 -8.76 9.90
C VAL A 401 15.92 -9.17 11.33
N LYS A 402 14.64 -9.20 11.71
CA LYS A 402 14.12 -9.64 13.00
C LYS A 402 13.10 -10.74 12.78
N VAL A 403 13.27 -11.87 13.47
CA VAL A 403 12.29 -12.97 13.51
C VAL A 403 11.69 -13.08 14.90
N ILE A 404 10.42 -13.41 14.96
CA ILE A 404 9.65 -13.63 16.19
C ILE A 404 9.03 -15.00 16.10
N ALA A 405 9.30 -15.87 17.09
CA ALA A 405 8.79 -17.23 17.14
C ALA A 405 8.17 -17.54 18.49
N ASP A 406 7.24 -18.46 18.53
CA ASP A 406 6.67 -19.00 19.76
C ASP A 406 7.76 -19.66 20.61
N PHE A 407 7.76 -19.36 21.91
CA PHE A 407 8.83 -19.78 22.81
C PHE A 407 8.95 -21.31 22.97
N ASP A 408 7.83 -22.00 23.01
CA ASP A 408 7.78 -23.43 23.30
C ASP A 408 7.88 -24.30 22.04
N SER A 409 7.23 -23.89 20.96
CA SER A 409 7.13 -24.67 19.72
C SER A 409 8.12 -24.28 18.64
N ASP A 410 8.81 -23.14 18.77
CA ASP A 410 9.68 -22.52 17.76
C ASP A 410 8.96 -22.16 16.44
N VAL A 411 7.62 -22.18 16.40
CA VAL A 411 6.85 -21.81 15.21
C VAL A 411 7.04 -20.32 14.93
N LEU A 412 7.37 -20.00 13.68
CA LEU A 412 7.55 -18.63 13.23
C LEU A 412 6.21 -17.87 13.27
N LEU A 413 6.17 -16.76 13.99
CA LEU A 413 4.97 -15.94 14.20
C LEU A 413 5.04 -14.60 13.48
N GLY A 414 6.23 -14.06 13.29
CA GLY A 414 6.42 -12.77 12.66
C GLY A 414 7.84 -12.53 12.17
N VAL A 415 7.97 -11.68 11.16
CA VAL A 415 9.24 -11.22 10.63
C VAL A 415 9.15 -9.74 10.30
N GLU A 416 10.18 -8.98 10.67
CA GLU A 416 10.39 -7.58 10.29
C GLU A 416 11.74 -7.44 9.62
N ILE A 417 11.76 -6.78 8.47
CA ILE A 417 12.96 -6.49 7.69
C ILE A 417 13.01 -4.99 7.42
N VAL A 418 14.10 -4.37 7.78
CA VAL A 418 14.42 -3.00 7.39
C VAL A 418 15.73 -3.04 6.64
N GLY A 419 15.75 -2.62 5.37
CA GLY A 419 16.97 -2.68 4.57
C GLY A 419 16.71 -2.81 3.08
N ALA A 420 17.78 -2.90 2.31
CA ALA A 420 17.72 -3.10 0.88
C ALA A 420 16.95 -4.38 0.50
N GLY A 421 16.01 -4.28 -0.43
CA GLY A 421 15.27 -5.43 -0.93
C GLY A 421 14.32 -6.06 0.09
N ALA A 422 13.98 -5.37 1.19
CA ALA A 422 13.03 -5.88 2.18
C ALA A 422 11.70 -6.30 1.56
N SER A 423 11.25 -5.56 0.54
CA SER A 423 10.02 -5.85 -0.22
C SER A 423 10.02 -7.22 -0.91
N ASP A 424 11.17 -7.69 -1.37
CA ASP A 424 11.32 -9.00 -2.00
C ASP A 424 11.57 -10.09 -0.96
N LEU A 425 12.43 -9.81 0.02
CA LEU A 425 12.82 -10.76 1.08
C LEU A 425 11.65 -11.23 1.93
N ILE A 426 10.67 -10.37 2.19
CA ILE A 426 9.52 -10.70 3.06
C ILE A 426 8.66 -11.84 2.50
N SER A 427 8.74 -12.13 1.22
CA SER A 427 7.94 -13.18 0.57
C SER A 427 8.27 -14.57 1.08
N GLU A 428 9.54 -14.87 1.36
CA GLU A 428 9.98 -16.11 1.99
C GLU A 428 9.41 -16.24 3.41
N ALA A 429 9.49 -15.17 4.20
CA ALA A 429 8.94 -15.14 5.55
C ALA A 429 7.40 -15.33 5.54
N ALA A 430 6.69 -14.72 4.59
CA ALA A 430 5.26 -14.91 4.43
C ALA A 430 4.90 -16.37 4.12
N LEU A 431 5.66 -17.02 3.24
CA LEU A 431 5.49 -18.45 2.94
C LEU A 431 5.76 -19.30 4.17
N ALA A 432 6.85 -19.04 4.90
CA ALA A 432 7.21 -19.78 6.10
C ALA A 432 6.11 -19.70 7.18
N ILE A 433 5.56 -18.52 7.45
CA ILE A 433 4.46 -18.33 8.41
C ILE A 433 3.20 -19.04 7.94
N GLU A 434 2.84 -18.94 6.66
CA GLU A 434 1.64 -19.57 6.11
C GLU A 434 1.71 -21.11 6.20
N MET A 435 2.92 -21.68 6.03
CA MET A 435 3.19 -23.11 6.19
C MET A 435 3.34 -23.55 7.66
N GLY A 436 3.39 -22.64 8.62
CA GLY A 436 3.65 -22.94 10.03
C GLY A 436 5.07 -23.46 10.28
N ALA A 437 6.06 -22.96 9.52
CA ALA A 437 7.46 -23.32 9.65
C ALA A 437 8.01 -22.94 11.04
N ARG A 438 9.03 -23.66 11.47
CA ARG A 438 9.79 -23.40 12.70
C ARG A 438 11.10 -22.68 12.38
N LEU A 439 11.74 -22.11 13.40
CA LEU A 439 13.07 -21.51 13.27
C LEU A 439 14.09 -22.48 12.68
N GLU A 440 14.03 -23.76 13.05
CA GLU A 440 14.93 -24.79 12.52
C GLU A 440 14.74 -25.03 11.01
N ASP A 441 13.52 -24.92 10.49
CA ASP A 441 13.25 -25.07 9.05
C ASP A 441 13.95 -23.98 8.23
N LEU A 442 13.98 -22.73 8.74
CA LEU A 442 14.74 -21.63 8.14
C LEU A 442 16.25 -21.87 8.24
N ALA A 443 16.75 -22.28 9.43
CA ALA A 443 18.16 -22.49 9.68
C ALA A 443 18.76 -23.66 8.88
N LEU A 444 17.97 -24.71 8.57
CA LEU A 444 18.38 -25.84 7.76
C LEU A 444 18.26 -25.59 6.25
N THR A 445 17.57 -24.53 5.84
CA THR A 445 17.42 -24.19 4.42
C THR A 445 18.71 -23.55 3.91
N ILE A 446 19.33 -24.18 2.89
CA ILE A 446 20.56 -23.65 2.29
C ILE A 446 20.24 -22.41 1.47
N HIS A 447 20.83 -21.27 1.84
CA HIS A 447 20.71 -20.02 1.10
C HIS A 447 21.96 -19.77 0.24
N PRO A 448 21.82 -19.17 -0.94
CA PRO A 448 23.00 -18.87 -1.78
C PRO A 448 23.86 -17.77 -1.15
N HIS A 449 25.17 -17.89 -1.27
CA HIS A 449 26.15 -16.94 -0.75
C HIS A 449 26.92 -16.21 -1.87
N PRO A 450 27.14 -14.87 -1.79
CA PRO A 450 26.59 -13.93 -0.80
C PRO A 450 25.26 -13.35 -1.27
N THR A 451 24.25 -13.36 -0.40
CA THR A 451 22.93 -12.80 -0.68
C THR A 451 22.30 -12.15 0.55
N LEU A 452 21.24 -11.34 0.36
CA LEU A 452 20.49 -10.74 1.48
C LEU A 452 19.56 -11.73 2.20
N PRO A 453 18.96 -12.76 1.53
CA PRO A 453 18.17 -13.80 2.22
C PRO A 453 18.90 -14.52 3.36
N GLU A 454 20.25 -14.60 3.34
CA GLU A 454 21.03 -15.13 4.46
C GLU A 454 20.66 -14.49 5.80
N GLY A 455 20.17 -13.23 5.78
CA GLY A 455 19.71 -12.55 6.97
C GLY A 455 18.54 -13.24 7.69
N LEU A 456 17.67 -13.97 6.98
CA LEU A 456 16.59 -14.75 7.60
C LEU A 456 17.15 -15.97 8.37
N VAL A 457 18.11 -16.67 7.78
CA VAL A 457 18.81 -17.80 8.43
C VAL A 457 19.51 -17.34 9.70
N GLU A 458 20.33 -16.32 9.58
CA GLU A 458 21.09 -15.76 10.69
C GLU A 458 20.20 -15.25 11.82
N ALA A 459 19.05 -14.63 11.48
CA ALA A 459 18.08 -14.19 12.47
C ALA A 459 17.39 -15.39 13.15
N ALA A 460 17.06 -16.47 12.42
CA ALA A 460 16.53 -17.69 13.00
C ALA A 460 17.53 -18.37 13.92
N GLU A 461 18.80 -18.48 13.52
CA GLU A 461 19.89 -19.00 14.34
C GLU A 461 20.12 -18.14 15.60
N ALA A 462 20.04 -16.81 15.46
CA ALA A 462 20.15 -15.88 16.59
C ALA A 462 19.02 -16.10 17.61
N ALA A 463 17.77 -16.32 17.15
CA ALA A 463 16.64 -16.65 18.03
C ALA A 463 16.84 -17.98 18.80
N MET A 464 17.57 -18.92 18.21
CA MET A 464 17.94 -20.20 18.85
C MET A 464 19.22 -20.13 19.68
N GLY A 465 19.88 -18.96 19.76
CA GLY A 465 21.18 -18.78 20.43
C GLY A 465 22.35 -19.47 19.72
N LYS A 466 22.26 -19.65 18.40
CA LYS A 466 23.22 -20.36 17.54
C LYS A 466 23.90 -19.46 16.49
N ALA A 467 23.69 -18.13 16.53
CA ALA A 467 24.25 -17.20 15.56
C ALA A 467 25.77 -17.35 15.43
N ILE A 468 26.29 -17.35 14.20
CA ILE A 468 27.71 -17.53 13.87
C ILE A 468 28.33 -16.20 13.42
N HIS A 469 27.71 -15.50 12.49
CA HIS A 469 28.28 -14.30 11.90
C HIS A 469 27.95 -13.01 12.66
N PHE A 470 27.21 -13.13 13.76
CA PHE A 470 26.89 -12.03 14.66
C PHE A 470 26.92 -12.47 16.12
N TYR A 471 27.62 -11.70 16.96
CA TYR A 471 27.65 -11.99 18.40
C TYR A 471 26.42 -11.41 19.09
N SER A 472 25.50 -12.27 19.50
CA SER A 472 24.41 -11.92 20.42
C SER A 472 24.77 -12.42 21.84
N LYS A 473 24.67 -11.52 22.84
CA LYS A 473 24.73 -12.00 24.24
C LYS A 473 23.57 -12.99 24.45
N LYS A 474 23.88 -14.15 25.03
CA LYS A 474 22.83 -15.07 25.51
C LYS A 474 22.01 -14.31 26.54
N SER A 475 20.73 -14.11 26.25
CA SER A 475 19.74 -13.53 27.17
C SER A 475 19.40 -14.55 28.26
#